data_c349498c52b8865d267d9fa0192f36d2
#
_entry.id   c349498c52b8865d267d9fa0192f36d2
#
_cell.length_a   1.000
_cell.length_b   1.000
_cell.length_c   1.000
_cell.angle_alpha   90.00
_cell.angle_beta   90.00
_cell.angle_gamma   90.00
#
_symmetry.space_group_name_H-M   'P 1'
#
loop_
_entity.id
_entity.type
_entity.pdbx_description
1 polymer ?
#
loop_
_entity_poly.entity_id
_entity_poly.type
_entity_poly.pdbx_seq_one_letter_code
_entity_poly.pdbx_strand_id
1 'polypeptide(L)'
;MVTNKDDGAGQAQAFCKAVCIPELASIPANDDIRRKSASYEIIGRPESEWGSLFSELATNVGEAPPHKPTPLTQDGLLELFDGDTVGRDVVLQPASLEDLCNVENLNKPSLEVIYDTV
;
A
#
# COMPACT_ATOMS: atom_id res chain seq x y z
N MET A 1 -3.77 -2.75 1.55
CA MET A 1 -2.74 -3.80 1.44
C MET A 1 -2.12 -4.06 2.81
N VAL A 2 -1.69 -5.29 3.07
CA VAL A 2 -0.94 -5.62 4.29
C VAL A 2 0.41 -6.13 3.85
N THR A 3 1.48 -5.53 4.36
CA THR A 3 2.84 -5.95 4.07
C THR A 3 3.29 -6.96 5.11
N ASN A 4 3.93 -8.02 4.67
CA ASN A 4 4.45 -9.05 5.56
C ASN A 4 5.95 -9.20 5.35
N LYS A 5 6.66 -9.48 6.43
CA LYS A 5 8.12 -9.60 6.43
C LYS A 5 8.80 -8.31 5.95
N ASP A 6 8.28 -7.19 6.36
CA ASP A 6 8.82 -5.89 6.00
C ASP A 6 10.20 -5.70 6.62
N ASP A 7 11.19 -5.45 5.81
CA ASP A 7 12.57 -5.22 6.25
C ASP A 7 12.87 -3.73 6.48
N GLY A 8 11.89 -2.87 6.27
CA GLY A 8 12.05 -1.44 6.47
C GLY A 8 12.66 -0.70 5.28
N ALA A 9 12.85 -1.37 4.16
CA ALA A 9 13.42 -0.73 2.96
C ALA A 9 12.46 0.23 2.26
N GLY A 10 11.17 0.17 2.59
CA GLY A 10 10.18 1.10 2.03
C GLY A 10 9.64 0.73 0.66
N GLN A 11 10.01 -0.42 0.13
CA GLN A 11 9.55 -0.83 -1.19
C GLN A 11 8.05 -1.08 -1.25
N ALA A 12 7.50 -1.70 -0.22
CA ALA A 12 6.08 -1.96 -0.15
C ALA A 12 5.27 -0.67 -0.07
N GLN A 13 5.75 0.30 0.70
CA GLN A 13 5.12 1.60 0.84
C GLN A 13 5.15 2.35 -0.49
N ALA A 14 6.27 2.30 -1.19
CA ALA A 14 6.40 2.92 -2.50
C ALA A 14 5.44 2.30 -3.51
N PHE A 15 5.30 0.98 -3.48
CA PHE A 15 4.35 0.28 -4.35
C PHE A 15 2.90 0.67 -4.03
N CYS A 16 2.52 0.68 -2.75
CA CYS A 16 1.19 1.09 -2.34
C CYS A 16 0.84 2.48 -2.84
N LYS A 17 1.78 3.39 -2.70
CA LYS A 17 1.59 4.77 -3.15
C LYS A 17 1.43 4.85 -4.66
N ALA A 18 2.22 4.12 -5.40
CA ALA A 18 2.19 4.14 -6.86
C ALA A 18 0.89 3.56 -7.44
N VAL A 19 0.30 2.56 -6.77
CA VAL A 19 -0.93 1.93 -7.24
C VAL A 19 -2.19 2.46 -6.55
N CYS A 20 -2.06 3.48 -5.72
CA CYS A 20 -3.18 4.09 -5.00
C CYS A 20 -3.94 3.12 -4.09
N ILE A 21 -3.22 2.23 -3.43
CA ILE A 21 -3.79 1.32 -2.46
C ILE A 21 -3.21 1.67 -1.09
N PRO A 22 -4.04 1.90 -0.06
CA PRO A 22 -3.52 2.21 1.26
C PRO A 22 -2.83 1.00 1.89
N GLU A 23 -1.75 1.25 2.62
CA GLU A 23 -1.15 0.23 3.46
C GLU A 23 -1.88 0.26 4.81
N LEU A 24 -2.50 -0.84 5.16
CA LEU A 24 -3.29 -0.93 6.39
C LEU A 24 -2.46 -1.41 7.58
N ALA A 25 -1.43 -2.15 7.32
CA ALA A 25 -0.48 -2.59 8.35
C ALA A 25 0.79 -3.11 7.70
N SER A 26 1.88 -2.99 8.43
CA SER A 26 3.16 -3.58 8.03
C SER A 26 3.61 -4.53 9.14
N ILE A 27 3.78 -5.79 8.80
CA ILE A 27 4.25 -6.82 9.73
C ILE A 27 5.75 -6.97 9.51
N PRO A 28 6.58 -6.67 10.51
CA PRO A 28 8.02 -6.67 10.31
C PRO A 28 8.61 -8.07 10.11
N ALA A 29 9.76 -8.12 9.46
CA ALA A 29 10.58 -9.33 9.42
C ALA A 29 11.24 -9.46 10.79
N ASN A 30 10.70 -10.32 11.64
CA ASN A 30 11.14 -10.45 13.02
C ASN A 30 11.33 -11.91 13.40
N ASP A 31 12.42 -12.20 14.09
CA ASP A 31 12.75 -13.57 14.47
C ASP A 31 11.77 -14.16 15.48
N ASP A 32 11.19 -13.34 16.34
CA ASP A 32 10.19 -13.83 17.28
C ASP A 32 8.93 -14.30 16.56
N ILE A 33 8.47 -13.51 15.60
CA ILE A 33 7.33 -13.89 14.75
C ILE A 33 7.65 -15.19 14.02
N ARG A 34 8.85 -15.28 13.46
CA ARG A 34 9.26 -16.47 12.72
C ARG A 34 9.28 -17.72 13.62
N ARG A 35 9.82 -17.60 14.81
CA ARG A 35 9.90 -18.73 15.75
C ARG A 35 8.52 -19.18 16.21
N LYS A 36 7.69 -18.23 16.60
CA LYS A 36 6.32 -18.54 17.02
C LYS A 36 5.51 -19.19 15.92
N SER A 37 5.64 -18.66 14.71
CA SER A 37 4.97 -19.22 13.55
C SER A 37 5.44 -20.65 13.27
N ALA A 38 6.74 -20.91 13.38
CA ALA A 38 7.29 -22.25 13.19
C ALA A 38 6.83 -23.23 14.27
N SER A 39 6.46 -22.72 15.44
CA SER A 39 5.92 -23.53 16.54
C SER A 39 4.38 -23.64 16.50
N TYR A 40 3.78 -23.17 15.42
CA TYR A 40 2.32 -23.16 15.25
C TYR A 40 1.58 -22.34 16.31
N GLU A 41 2.24 -21.32 16.85
CA GLU A 41 1.60 -20.40 17.78
C GLU A 41 0.82 -19.34 17.01
N ILE A 42 -0.30 -18.91 17.58
CA ILE A 42 -1.09 -17.83 17.00
C ILE A 42 -0.47 -16.50 17.43
N ILE A 43 0.16 -15.81 16.51
CA ILE A 43 0.91 -14.58 16.78
C ILE A 43 -0.01 -13.44 17.21
N GLY A 44 -1.19 -13.36 16.64
CA GLY A 44 -2.11 -12.25 16.87
C GLY A 44 -3.00 -12.36 18.10
N ARG A 45 -2.65 -13.19 19.08
CA ARG A 45 -3.44 -13.28 20.31
C ARG A 45 -3.37 -11.93 21.07
N PRO A 46 -4.48 -11.53 21.70
CA PRO A 46 -4.52 -10.24 22.41
C PRO A 46 -3.42 -10.09 23.47
N GLU A 47 -3.03 -11.19 24.12
CA GLU A 47 -2.04 -11.16 25.16
C GLU A 47 -0.61 -11.23 24.64
N SER A 48 -0.41 -11.41 23.34
CA SER A 48 0.94 -11.43 22.78
C SER A 48 1.44 -10.02 22.54
N GLU A 49 2.76 -9.87 22.43
CA GLU A 49 3.32 -8.56 22.12
C GLU A 49 2.96 -8.08 20.71
N TRP A 50 2.51 -8.98 19.86
CA TRP A 50 2.08 -8.65 18.49
C TRP A 50 0.58 -8.44 18.39
N GLY A 51 -0.16 -8.66 19.49
CA GLY A 51 -1.62 -8.56 19.49
C GLY A 51 -2.14 -7.18 19.09
N SER A 52 -1.48 -6.12 19.55
CA SER A 52 -1.88 -4.75 19.21
C SER A 52 -1.76 -4.47 17.71
N LEU A 53 -0.73 -5.02 17.07
CA LEU A 53 -0.54 -4.85 15.64
C LEU A 53 -1.73 -5.43 14.85
N PHE A 54 -2.18 -6.62 15.23
CA PHE A 54 -3.31 -7.25 14.55
C PHE A 54 -4.64 -6.61 14.90
N SER A 55 -4.80 -6.09 16.11
CA SER A 55 -5.98 -5.32 16.50
C SER A 55 -6.07 -4.03 15.69
N GLU A 56 -4.96 -3.36 15.52
CA GLU A 56 -4.89 -2.15 14.72
C GLU A 56 -5.19 -2.44 13.26
N LEU A 57 -4.68 -3.55 12.74
CA LEU A 57 -5.00 -3.98 11.39
C LEU A 57 -6.50 -4.20 11.21
N ALA A 58 -7.15 -4.86 12.17
CA ALA A 58 -8.58 -5.11 12.10
C ALA A 58 -9.38 -3.80 12.09
N THR A 59 -8.99 -2.83 12.89
CA THR A 59 -9.58 -1.51 12.93
C THR A 59 -9.39 -0.80 11.58
N ASN A 60 -8.17 -0.83 11.06
CA ASN A 60 -7.86 -0.18 9.80
C ASN A 60 -8.64 -0.77 8.62
N VAL A 61 -8.85 -2.08 8.62
CA VAL A 61 -9.66 -2.73 7.60
C VAL A 61 -11.11 -2.23 7.67
N GLY A 62 -11.65 -2.10 8.88
CA GLY A 62 -13.04 -1.64 9.06
C GLY A 62 -13.25 -0.18 8.73
N GLU A 63 -12.22 0.64 8.91
CA GLU A 63 -12.33 2.09 8.74
C GLU A 63 -11.75 2.59 7.40
N ALA A 64 -11.07 1.74 6.66
CA ALA A 64 -10.43 2.16 5.43
C ALA A 64 -11.46 2.66 4.41
N PRO A 65 -11.27 3.85 3.84
CA PRO A 65 -12.17 4.33 2.80
C PRO A 65 -11.94 3.54 1.51
N PRO A 66 -12.94 3.51 0.64
CA PRO A 66 -12.76 2.82 -0.64
C PRO A 66 -11.72 3.54 -1.50
N HIS A 67 -10.90 2.76 -2.18
CA HIS A 67 -9.87 3.27 -3.08
C HIS A 67 -9.97 2.57 -4.41
N LYS A 68 -9.69 3.31 -5.47
CA LYS A 68 -9.62 2.76 -6.80
C LYS A 68 -8.14 2.55 -7.15
N PRO A 69 -7.69 1.30 -7.30
CA PRO A 69 -6.28 1.06 -7.60
C PRO A 69 -5.94 1.52 -9.00
N THR A 70 -4.70 1.95 -9.18
CA THR A 70 -4.14 2.32 -10.47
C THR A 70 -3.05 1.30 -10.81
N PRO A 71 -3.30 0.35 -11.70
CA PRO A 71 -2.31 -0.68 -11.99
C PRO A 71 -1.07 -0.11 -12.66
N LEU A 72 0.07 -0.68 -12.34
CA LEU A 72 1.32 -0.33 -12.99
C LEU A 72 1.55 -1.21 -14.21
N THR A 73 2.18 -0.63 -15.22
CA THR A 73 2.73 -1.41 -16.33
C THR A 73 4.00 -2.11 -15.86
N GLN A 74 4.49 -3.05 -16.64
CA GLN A 74 5.75 -3.70 -16.33
C GLN A 74 6.90 -2.68 -16.24
N ASP A 75 6.94 -1.73 -17.18
CA ASP A 75 7.96 -0.69 -17.17
C ASP A 75 7.82 0.21 -15.94
N GLY A 76 6.61 0.57 -15.57
CA GLY A 76 6.35 1.36 -14.36
C GLY A 76 6.79 0.64 -13.09
N LEU A 77 6.61 -0.66 -13.03
CA LEU A 77 7.05 -1.45 -11.90
C LEU A 77 8.57 -1.49 -11.80
N LEU A 78 9.25 -1.68 -12.93
CA LEU A 78 10.70 -1.67 -12.98
C LEU A 78 11.25 -0.31 -12.57
N GLU A 79 10.68 0.76 -13.07
CA GLU A 79 11.08 2.11 -12.70
C GLU A 79 10.91 2.39 -11.22
N LEU A 80 9.85 1.89 -10.64
CA LEU A 80 9.58 2.11 -9.22
C LEU A 80 10.68 1.53 -8.34
N PHE A 81 11.22 0.38 -8.70
CA PHE A 81 12.24 -0.31 -7.92
C PHE A 81 13.66 -0.11 -8.43
N ASP A 82 13.83 0.62 -9.54
CA ASP A 82 15.13 0.91 -10.10
C ASP A 82 15.49 2.34 -9.71
N GLY A 83 16.43 2.49 -8.82
CA GLY A 83 16.82 3.79 -8.30
C GLY A 83 17.24 4.80 -9.34
N ASP A 84 17.76 4.34 -10.48
CA ASP A 84 18.28 5.25 -11.48
C ASP A 84 17.18 5.97 -12.26
N THR A 85 16.00 5.41 -12.31
CA THR A 85 14.95 6.01 -13.10
C THR A 85 14.05 6.93 -12.30
N VAL A 86 14.19 6.90 -11.01
CA VAL A 86 13.35 7.70 -10.17
C VAL A 86 13.41 9.16 -10.47
N GLY A 87 14.56 9.65 -10.77
CA GLY A 87 14.73 11.04 -11.07
C GLY A 87 13.93 11.49 -12.27
N ARG A 88 13.66 10.54 -13.20
CA ARG A 88 12.98 10.95 -14.34
C ARG A 88 11.55 11.08 -14.10
N ASP A 89 11.12 10.23 -13.37
CA ASP A 89 9.78 10.24 -13.28
C ASP A 89 9.14 11.33 -12.73
N VAL A 90 9.89 11.69 -12.26
CA VAL A 90 9.68 12.70 -12.19
C VAL A 90 8.64 13.20 -11.98
N VAL A 91 8.91 13.00 -11.98
CA VAL A 91 8.63 13.82 -12.07
C VAL A 91 7.39 14.03 -12.30
N LEU A 92 7.07 13.45 -12.75
CA LEU A 92 5.98 13.49 -13.17
C LEU A 92 4.98 13.65 -12.26
N GLN A 93 4.99 14.10 -11.42
CA GLN A 93 3.92 14.41 -10.93
C GLN A 93 3.52 13.68 -9.72
N PRO A 94 4.25 13.68 -8.63
CA PRO A 94 3.84 13.10 -7.38
C PRO A 94 2.55 13.72 -6.85
N ALA A 95 2.39 14.99 -7.03
CA ALA A 95 1.17 15.66 -6.59
C ALA A 95 -0.04 15.17 -7.37
N SER A 96 0.14 14.95 -8.65
CA SER A 96 -0.92 14.41 -9.48
C SER A 96 -1.30 13.01 -9.09
N LEU A 97 -0.33 12.20 -8.66
CA LEU A 97 -0.65 10.86 -8.21
C LEU A 97 -1.46 10.89 -6.93
N GLU A 98 -1.15 11.76 -6.03
CA GLU A 98 -1.92 11.91 -4.81
C GLU A 98 -3.35 12.34 -5.11
N ASP A 99 -3.51 13.27 -6.04
CA ASP A 99 -4.82 13.72 -6.47
C ASP A 99 -5.60 12.60 -7.13
N LEU A 100 -4.94 11.78 -7.94
CA LEU A 100 -5.59 10.65 -8.57
C LEU A 100 -5.99 9.57 -7.59
N CYS A 101 -5.31 9.44 -6.49
CA CYS A 101 -5.66 8.50 -5.46
C CYS A 101 -6.84 8.96 -4.59
N ASN A 102 -7.21 10.22 -4.69
CA ASN A 102 -8.32 10.73 -3.93
C ASN A 102 -9.63 10.33 -4.63
N VAL A 103 -10.46 9.59 -3.91
CA VAL A 103 -11.71 9.08 -4.46
C VAL A 103 -12.63 10.20 -4.93
N GLU A 104 -12.68 11.30 -4.22
CA GLU A 104 -13.52 12.41 -4.62
C GLU A 104 -13.08 13.02 -5.94
N ASN A 105 -11.79 13.18 -6.12
CA ASN A 105 -11.25 13.70 -7.35
C ASN A 105 -11.48 12.75 -8.51
N LEU A 106 -11.40 11.45 -8.27
CA LEU A 106 -11.64 10.49 -9.30
C LEU A 106 -13.12 10.46 -9.72
N ASN A 107 -13.99 10.63 -8.76
CA ASN A 107 -15.42 10.48 -9.04
C ASN A 107 -16.07 11.70 -9.65
N LYS A 108 -15.48 12.84 -9.56
CA LYS A 108 -16.07 14.06 -10.09
C LYS A 108 -15.69 14.34 -11.52
N PRO A 109 -14.50 14.81 -11.78
CA PRO A 109 -14.18 15.22 -13.15
C PRO A 109 -13.97 14.06 -14.09
N SER A 110 -13.51 12.93 -13.58
CA SER A 110 -13.23 11.81 -14.45
C SER A 110 -14.46 11.25 -15.12
N LEU A 111 -15.55 11.18 -14.41
CA LEU A 111 -16.78 10.65 -14.98
C LEU A 111 -17.29 11.56 -16.08
N GLU A 112 -17.20 12.86 -15.88
CA GLU A 112 -17.64 13.79 -16.90
C GLU A 112 -16.82 13.67 -18.18
N VAL A 113 -15.51 13.55 -18.03
CA VAL A 113 -14.63 13.38 -19.17
C VAL A 113 -14.92 12.10 -19.92
N ILE A 114 -15.18 11.02 -19.21
CA ILE A 114 -15.50 9.75 -19.85
C ILE A 114 -16.78 9.84 -20.65
N TYR A 115 -17.80 10.46 -20.10
CA TYR A 115 -19.05 10.62 -20.81
C TYR A 115 -18.95 11.51 -22.03
N ASP A 116 -18.13 12.53 -21.95
CA ASP A 116 -17.94 13.43 -23.07
C ASP A 116 -17.19 12.79 -24.23
N THR A 117 -16.36 11.81 -23.92
CA THR A 117 -15.59 11.16 -24.96
C THR A 117 -16.30 9.98 -25.57
N VAL A 118 -17.27 9.46 -24.93
CA VAL A 118 -18.04 8.34 -25.44
C VAL A 118 -19.24 8.84 -26.21
#